data_3e84416b98fa30ecd6845d489ea1e71e
#
_entry.id   3e84416b98fa30ecd6845d489ea1e71e
#
_cell.length_a   1.000
_cell.length_b   1.000
_cell.length_c   1.000
_cell.angle_alpha   90.00
_cell.angle_beta   90.00
_cell.angle_gamma   90.00
#
_symmetry.space_group_name_H-M   'P 1'
#
loop_
_entity.id
_entity.type
_entity.pdbx_description
1 polymer ?
#
loop_
_entity_poly.entity_id
_entity_poly.type
_entity_poly.pdbx_seq_one_letter_code
_entity_poly.pdbx_strand_id
1 'polypeptide(L)'
;MPAGNVVLVGFMGAGKSVCGRLLARRLGRCFVETDDVIVARDGRSIPEIFRQDGEPAFRRLEAEALEALRLKADDVIATGGGLPCHEGRMDVLRELGTVVWLRGELDEVLARARRSGNRPMLDGRSSEEIAALYHGREAFYAQAHVTVDTAGLGIDQVVARILAALRERHAARV
;
A
#
# COMPACT_ATOMS: atom_id res chain seq x y z
N MET A 1 2.24 10.22 -19.77
CA MET A 1 2.18 9.65 -18.40
C MET A 1 0.71 9.54 -18.03
N PRO A 2 0.27 8.46 -17.36
CA PRO A 2 -1.13 8.32 -17.00
C PRO A 2 -1.56 9.46 -16.10
N ALA A 3 -2.68 10.10 -16.43
CA ALA A 3 -3.36 11.02 -15.53
C ALA A 3 -3.98 10.22 -14.35
N GLY A 4 -4.14 10.87 -13.20
CA GLY A 4 -4.73 10.28 -12.00
C GLY A 4 -3.71 9.65 -11.05
N ASN A 5 -4.20 9.27 -9.88
CA ASN A 5 -3.36 8.75 -8.81
C ASN A 5 -2.73 7.39 -9.15
N VAL A 6 -1.58 7.12 -8.56
CA VAL A 6 -0.97 5.78 -8.52
C VAL A 6 -1.07 5.27 -7.08
N VAL A 7 -1.76 4.14 -6.89
CA VAL A 7 -2.02 3.57 -5.55
C VAL A 7 -1.18 2.31 -5.38
N LEU A 8 -0.27 2.30 -4.40
CA LEU A 8 0.58 1.16 -4.08
C LEU A 8 -0.05 0.31 -2.99
N VAL A 9 -0.29 -0.96 -3.30
CA VAL A 9 -0.80 -1.98 -2.37
C VAL A 9 0.20 -3.11 -2.20
N GLY A 10 0.06 -3.91 -1.17
CA GLY A 10 0.91 -5.07 -0.89
C GLY A 10 1.17 -5.23 0.60
N PHE A 11 1.76 -6.36 0.96
CA PHE A 11 2.02 -6.74 2.34
C PHE A 11 2.99 -5.77 3.04
N MET A 12 3.04 -5.82 4.38
CA MET A 12 4.05 -5.10 5.14
C MET A 12 5.46 -5.55 4.71
N GLY A 13 6.40 -4.63 4.60
CA GLY A 13 7.74 -4.94 4.09
C GLY A 13 7.87 -5.04 2.55
N ALA A 14 6.77 -4.93 1.78
CA ALA A 14 6.83 -4.93 0.31
C ALA A 14 7.51 -3.68 -0.29
N GLY A 15 7.80 -2.66 0.52
CA GLY A 15 8.55 -1.48 0.07
C GLY A 15 7.67 -0.33 -0.44
N LYS A 16 6.37 -0.33 -0.17
CA LYS A 16 5.41 0.70 -0.66
C LYS A 16 5.86 2.12 -0.37
N SER A 17 6.23 2.43 0.87
CA SER A 17 6.64 3.78 1.29
C SER A 17 7.92 4.23 0.58
N VAL A 18 8.93 3.36 0.51
CA VAL A 18 10.23 3.71 -0.08
C VAL A 18 10.11 3.84 -1.60
N CYS A 19 9.49 2.87 -2.26
CA CYS A 19 9.23 2.91 -3.70
C CYS A 19 8.29 4.06 -4.07
N GLY A 20 7.26 4.32 -3.24
CA GLY A 20 6.30 5.39 -3.46
C GLY A 20 6.94 6.78 -3.43
N ARG A 21 7.81 7.05 -2.46
CA ARG A 21 8.56 8.33 -2.39
C ARG A 21 9.47 8.52 -3.61
N LEU A 22 10.17 7.48 -4.04
CA LEU A 22 11.02 7.56 -5.23
C LEU A 22 10.19 7.71 -6.50
N LEU A 23 9.09 6.96 -6.62
CA LEU A 23 8.16 7.05 -7.75
C LEU A 23 7.56 8.46 -7.87
N ALA A 24 7.08 9.02 -6.75
CA ALA A 24 6.52 10.37 -6.70
C ALA A 24 7.53 11.41 -7.20
N ARG A 25 8.78 11.35 -6.71
CA ARG A 25 9.86 12.23 -7.19
C ARG A 25 10.10 12.10 -8.70
N ARG A 26 10.14 10.87 -9.24
CA ARG A 26 10.36 10.65 -10.68
C ARG A 26 9.18 11.11 -11.54
N LEU A 27 7.98 11.15 -10.98
CA LEU A 27 6.77 11.62 -11.65
C LEU A 27 6.51 13.12 -11.46
N GLY A 28 7.25 13.80 -10.55
CA GLY A 28 6.96 15.18 -10.16
C GLY A 28 5.64 15.33 -9.41
N ARG A 29 5.26 14.32 -8.60
CA ARG A 29 3.98 14.22 -7.88
C ARG A 29 4.19 14.25 -6.37
N CYS A 30 3.12 14.53 -5.61
CA CYS A 30 3.14 14.37 -4.17
C CYS A 30 3.11 12.88 -3.79
N PHE A 31 3.70 12.58 -2.62
CA PHE A 31 3.61 11.26 -2.01
C PHE A 31 2.73 11.34 -0.76
N VAL A 32 1.82 10.38 -0.61
CA VAL A 32 0.87 10.30 0.51
C VAL A 32 0.87 8.88 1.07
N GLU A 33 0.98 8.73 2.38
CA GLU A 33 0.68 7.49 3.10
C GLU A 33 -0.70 7.56 3.74
N THR A 34 -1.53 6.54 3.58
CA THR A 34 -2.87 6.52 4.21
C THR A 34 -2.79 6.59 5.72
N ASP A 35 -1.77 5.96 6.32
CA ASP A 35 -1.54 5.95 7.76
C ASP A 35 -1.21 7.35 8.27
N ASP A 36 -0.42 8.14 7.53
CA ASP A 36 -0.12 9.54 7.87
C ASP A 36 -1.37 10.42 7.80
N VAL A 37 -2.26 10.17 6.84
CA VAL A 37 -3.55 10.88 6.75
C VAL A 37 -4.42 10.61 7.96
N ILE A 38 -4.47 9.35 8.42
CA ILE A 38 -5.23 8.96 9.63
C ILE A 38 -4.65 9.69 10.85
N VAL A 39 -3.33 9.60 11.05
CA VAL A 39 -2.65 10.25 12.19
C VAL A 39 -2.86 11.77 12.18
N ALA A 40 -2.76 12.41 11.03
CA ALA A 40 -2.96 13.85 10.90
C ALA A 40 -4.41 14.29 11.23
N ARG A 41 -5.40 13.42 10.96
CA ARG A 41 -6.82 13.72 11.23
C ARG A 41 -7.25 13.41 12.64
N ASP A 42 -6.81 12.28 13.19
CA ASP A 42 -7.18 11.81 14.53
C ASP A 42 -6.34 12.46 15.64
N GLY A 43 -5.08 12.80 15.33
CA GLY A 43 -4.12 13.40 16.26
C GLY A 43 -3.38 12.37 17.14
N ARG A 44 -3.73 11.09 17.05
CA ARG A 44 -3.10 9.99 17.78
C ARG A 44 -2.31 9.09 16.84
N SER A 45 -1.32 8.40 17.38
CA SER A 45 -0.60 7.36 16.63
C SER A 45 -1.49 6.12 16.37
N ILE A 46 -1.21 5.38 15.32
CA ILE A 46 -1.94 4.12 15.00
C ILE A 46 -1.99 3.16 16.20
N PRO A 47 -0.87 2.89 16.93
CA PRO A 47 -0.92 2.04 18.12
C PRO A 47 -1.83 2.59 19.24
N GLU A 48 -1.92 3.90 19.41
CA GLU A 48 -2.81 4.51 20.39
C GLU A 48 -4.28 4.34 20.01
N ILE A 49 -4.64 4.51 18.74
CA ILE A 49 -5.99 4.28 18.22
C ILE A 49 -6.39 2.82 18.50
N PHE A 50 -5.52 1.85 18.15
CA PHE A 50 -5.79 0.43 18.40
C PHE A 50 -5.98 0.11 19.89
N ARG A 51 -5.14 0.69 20.75
CA ARG A 51 -5.21 0.46 22.21
C ARG A 51 -6.45 1.05 22.85
N GLN A 52 -6.88 2.25 22.41
CA GLN A 52 -7.98 2.99 23.03
C GLN A 52 -9.34 2.62 22.44
N ASP A 53 -9.43 2.50 21.12
CA ASP A 53 -10.70 2.37 20.39
C ASP A 53 -10.84 1.05 19.63
N GLY A 54 -9.75 0.28 19.52
CA GLY A 54 -9.73 -1.02 18.86
C GLY A 54 -9.76 -0.98 17.33
N GLU A 55 -9.72 -2.14 16.73
CA GLU A 55 -9.66 -2.30 15.28
C GLU A 55 -10.86 -1.69 14.53
N PRO A 56 -12.13 -1.83 15.00
CA PRO A 56 -13.27 -1.27 14.28
C PRO A 56 -13.20 0.24 14.11
N ALA A 57 -12.69 0.97 15.11
CA ALA A 57 -12.48 2.41 15.03
C ALA A 57 -11.40 2.76 13.99
N PHE A 58 -10.28 2.04 14.00
CA PHE A 58 -9.24 2.22 13.01
C PHE A 58 -9.76 2.01 11.58
N ARG A 59 -10.61 0.98 11.34
CA ARG A 59 -11.20 0.73 10.03
C ARG A 59 -12.15 1.83 9.56
N ARG A 60 -12.83 2.52 10.47
CA ARG A 60 -13.61 3.73 10.12
C ARG A 60 -12.69 4.87 9.68
N LEU A 61 -11.60 5.10 10.42
CA LEU A 61 -10.61 6.13 10.06
C LEU A 61 -9.93 5.85 8.71
N GLU A 62 -9.64 4.59 8.40
CA GLU A 62 -9.17 4.20 7.06
C GLU A 62 -10.19 4.56 5.96
N ALA A 63 -11.50 4.33 6.21
CA ALA A 63 -12.55 4.71 5.27
C ALA A 63 -12.58 6.22 5.03
N GLU A 64 -12.55 6.99 6.11
CA GLU A 64 -12.56 8.46 6.04
C GLU A 64 -11.31 9.02 5.36
N ALA A 65 -10.15 8.40 5.57
CA ALA A 65 -8.92 8.78 4.89
C ALA A 65 -9.03 8.54 3.37
N LEU A 66 -9.63 7.43 2.94
CA LEU A 66 -9.87 7.17 1.51
C LEU A 66 -10.83 8.20 0.89
N GLU A 67 -11.91 8.57 1.58
CA GLU A 67 -12.82 9.60 1.08
C GLU A 67 -12.13 10.96 0.93
N ALA A 68 -11.24 11.32 1.87
CA ALA A 68 -10.45 12.55 1.75
C ALA A 68 -9.50 12.51 0.53
N LEU A 69 -8.97 11.33 0.19
CA LEU A 69 -8.09 11.15 -0.95
C LEU A 69 -8.82 11.18 -2.30
N ARG A 70 -10.16 11.03 -2.35
CA ARG A 70 -10.96 11.21 -3.58
C ARG A 70 -10.84 12.62 -4.17
N LEU A 71 -10.52 13.60 -3.35
CA LEU A 71 -10.31 14.99 -3.75
C LEU A 71 -8.90 15.26 -4.29
N LYS A 72 -8.01 14.27 -4.23
CA LYS A 72 -6.62 14.35 -4.70
C LYS A 72 -6.50 13.79 -6.11
N ALA A 73 -5.68 14.44 -6.90
CA ALA A 73 -5.37 13.97 -8.26
C ALA A 73 -3.86 14.03 -8.49
N ASP A 74 -3.38 13.07 -9.27
CA ASP A 74 -1.97 12.98 -9.66
C ASP A 74 -0.97 12.76 -8.51
N ASP A 75 -1.41 12.15 -7.41
CA ASP A 75 -0.56 11.74 -6.29
C ASP A 75 -0.09 10.28 -6.41
N VAL A 76 0.99 9.95 -5.70
CA VAL A 76 1.39 8.57 -5.41
C VAL A 76 0.96 8.25 -3.97
N ILE A 77 0.06 7.29 -3.83
CA ILE A 77 -0.55 6.92 -2.55
C ILE A 77 -0.04 5.54 -2.15
N ALA A 78 0.53 5.41 -0.94
CA ALA A 78 0.85 4.12 -0.34
C ALA A 78 -0.19 3.77 0.73
N THR A 79 -0.76 2.56 0.64
CA THR A 79 -1.77 2.11 1.61
C THR A 79 -1.11 1.37 2.78
N GLY A 80 -1.76 1.39 3.94
CA GLY A 80 -1.54 0.39 4.96
C GLY A 80 -1.78 -1.02 4.40
N GLY A 81 -0.98 -2.02 4.84
CA GLY A 81 -1.05 -3.37 4.25
C GLY A 81 -2.41 -4.07 4.44
N GLY A 82 -3.16 -3.74 5.48
CA GLY A 82 -4.48 -4.31 5.74
C GLY A 82 -5.63 -3.60 5.03
N LEU A 83 -5.45 -2.35 4.66
CA LEU A 83 -6.52 -1.51 4.09
C LEU A 83 -7.19 -2.14 2.85
N PRO A 84 -6.47 -2.68 1.85
CA PRO A 84 -7.07 -3.30 0.69
C PRO A 84 -7.86 -4.59 0.97
N CYS A 85 -7.63 -5.21 2.15
CA CYS A 85 -8.12 -6.55 2.48
C CYS A 85 -9.49 -6.55 3.17
N HIS A 86 -10.27 -5.51 3.01
CA HIS A 86 -11.65 -5.42 3.46
C HIS A 86 -12.59 -5.32 2.27
N GLU A 87 -13.81 -5.86 2.44
CA GLU A 87 -14.83 -5.88 1.39
C GLU A 87 -15.06 -4.49 0.78
N GLY A 88 -15.10 -4.42 -0.54
CA GLY A 88 -15.30 -3.19 -1.31
C GLY A 88 -14.10 -2.22 -1.34
N ARG A 89 -13.06 -2.43 -0.53
CA ARG A 89 -11.93 -1.48 -0.47
C ARG A 89 -11.10 -1.43 -1.74
N MET A 90 -10.89 -2.57 -2.38
CA MET A 90 -10.14 -2.60 -3.64
C MET A 90 -10.87 -1.84 -4.75
N ASP A 91 -12.20 -1.87 -4.77
CA ASP A 91 -12.97 -1.10 -5.75
C ASP A 91 -12.80 0.40 -5.53
N VAL A 92 -12.90 0.87 -4.28
CA VAL A 92 -12.61 2.27 -3.93
C VAL A 92 -11.19 2.68 -4.35
N LEU A 93 -10.18 1.84 -4.08
CA LEU A 93 -8.79 2.12 -4.50
C LEU A 93 -8.64 2.18 -6.03
N ARG A 94 -9.37 1.34 -6.75
CA ARG A 94 -9.36 1.32 -8.23
C ARG A 94 -10.05 2.55 -8.83
N GLU A 95 -11.06 3.09 -8.16
CA GLU A 95 -11.69 4.37 -8.52
C GLU A 95 -10.75 5.55 -8.27
N LEU A 96 -9.96 5.50 -7.17
CA LEU A 96 -8.97 6.53 -6.85
C LEU A 96 -7.87 6.66 -7.89
N GLY A 97 -7.47 5.57 -8.55
CA GLY A 97 -6.39 5.62 -9.53
C GLY A 97 -5.91 4.25 -10.03
N THR A 98 -4.72 4.24 -10.60
CA THR A 98 -4.09 2.99 -11.03
C THR A 98 -3.47 2.27 -9.84
N VAL A 99 -4.07 1.15 -9.45
CA VAL A 99 -3.57 0.32 -8.33
C VAL A 99 -2.45 -0.58 -8.82
N VAL A 100 -1.32 -0.54 -8.13
CA VAL A 100 -0.12 -1.35 -8.36
C VAL A 100 0.15 -2.21 -7.13
N TRP A 101 0.13 -3.53 -7.30
CA TRP A 101 0.53 -4.47 -6.26
C TRP A 101 2.05 -4.71 -6.31
N LEU A 102 2.73 -4.39 -5.21
CA LEU A 102 4.12 -4.78 -4.99
C LEU A 102 4.13 -6.16 -4.36
N ARG A 103 4.36 -7.20 -5.19
CA ARG A 103 4.42 -8.59 -4.77
C ARG A 103 5.86 -8.95 -4.44
N GLY A 104 6.13 -9.36 -3.22
CA GLY A 104 7.44 -9.86 -2.78
C GLY A 104 7.30 -11.24 -2.19
N GLU A 105 8.34 -12.05 -2.27
CA GLU A 105 8.41 -13.34 -1.58
C GLU A 105 8.25 -13.17 -0.07
N LEU A 106 7.51 -14.09 0.57
CA LEU A 106 7.16 -14.01 1.99
C LEU A 106 8.39 -13.78 2.88
N ASP A 107 9.44 -14.58 2.69
CA ASP A 107 10.65 -14.50 3.51
C ASP A 107 11.36 -13.15 3.36
N GLU A 108 11.40 -12.60 2.14
CA GLU A 108 12.01 -11.30 1.89
C GLU A 108 11.21 -10.15 2.51
N VAL A 109 9.87 -10.17 2.36
CA VAL A 109 9.02 -9.11 2.92
C VAL A 109 9.04 -9.14 4.44
N LEU A 110 9.10 -10.33 5.05
CA LEU A 110 9.23 -10.49 6.50
C LEU A 110 10.58 -10.02 7.00
N ALA A 111 11.67 -10.37 6.32
CA ALA A 111 13.00 -9.91 6.68
C ALA A 111 13.10 -8.37 6.63
N ARG A 112 12.47 -7.74 5.65
CA ARG A 112 12.39 -6.27 5.53
C ARG A 112 11.50 -5.66 6.61
N ALA A 113 10.33 -6.27 6.90
CA ALA A 113 9.42 -5.80 7.91
C ALA A 113 10.04 -5.83 9.32
N ARG A 114 10.76 -6.90 9.66
CA ARG A 114 11.49 -7.03 10.94
C ARG A 114 12.60 -5.98 11.10
N ARG A 115 13.32 -5.67 10.02
CA ARG A 115 14.38 -4.63 10.05
C ARG A 115 13.84 -3.21 10.25
N SER A 116 12.63 -2.92 9.81
CA SER A 116 12.03 -1.58 9.93
C SER A 116 11.51 -1.24 11.33
N GLY A 117 11.50 -2.19 12.28
CA GLY A 117 11.00 -2.00 13.65
C GLY A 117 9.50 -1.65 13.72
N ASN A 118 8.94 -1.69 14.94
CA ASN A 118 7.59 -1.22 15.27
C ASN A 118 6.47 -1.70 14.31
N ARG A 119 6.24 -3.03 14.28
CA ARG A 119 5.17 -3.67 13.50
C ARG A 119 4.23 -4.46 14.42
N PRO A 120 3.26 -3.80 15.10
CA PRO A 120 2.34 -4.45 16.06
C PRO A 120 1.64 -5.70 15.48
N MET A 121 1.42 -5.72 14.16
CA MET A 121 0.78 -6.83 13.46
C MET A 121 1.64 -8.10 13.37
N LEU A 122 2.95 -8.02 13.65
CA LEU A 122 3.87 -9.17 13.70
C LEU A 122 4.16 -9.63 15.13
N ASP A 123 3.91 -8.76 16.12
CA ASP A 123 4.24 -9.02 17.50
C ASP A 123 3.36 -10.16 18.05
N GLY A 124 4.03 -11.18 18.59
CA GLY A 124 3.37 -12.34 19.20
C GLY A 124 2.78 -13.38 18.24
N ARG A 125 2.94 -13.20 16.92
CA ARG A 125 2.47 -14.17 15.90
C ARG A 125 3.56 -15.18 15.55
N SER A 126 3.14 -16.44 15.35
CA SER A 126 4.00 -17.49 14.80
C SER A 126 4.31 -17.26 13.32
N SER A 127 5.33 -17.94 12.79
CA SER A 127 5.65 -17.88 11.36
C SER A 127 4.50 -18.40 10.49
N GLU A 128 3.79 -19.41 10.97
CA GLU A 128 2.62 -20.00 10.30
C GLU A 128 1.45 -19.03 10.24
N GLU A 129 1.18 -18.33 11.33
CA GLU A 129 0.12 -17.29 11.38
C GLU A 129 0.42 -16.13 10.45
N ILE A 130 1.68 -15.74 10.33
CA ILE A 130 2.10 -14.68 9.41
C ILE A 130 2.00 -15.15 7.96
N ALA A 131 2.39 -16.39 7.66
CA ALA A 131 2.24 -16.99 6.34
C ALA A 131 0.77 -17.07 5.95
N ALA A 132 -0.10 -17.53 6.85
CA ALA A 132 -1.55 -17.57 6.63
C ALA A 132 -2.12 -16.17 6.35
N LEU A 133 -1.68 -15.16 7.12
CA LEU A 133 -2.07 -13.76 6.91
C LEU A 133 -1.60 -13.22 5.54
N TYR A 134 -0.39 -13.57 5.13
CA TYR A 134 0.15 -13.18 3.82
C TYR A 134 -0.68 -13.80 2.69
N HIS A 135 -0.87 -15.11 2.68
CA HIS A 135 -1.62 -15.81 1.64
C HIS A 135 -3.10 -15.44 1.63
N GLY A 136 -3.71 -15.22 2.80
CA GLY A 136 -5.09 -14.75 2.89
C GLY A 136 -5.32 -13.35 2.28
N ARG A 137 -4.25 -12.54 2.15
CA ARG A 137 -4.32 -11.20 1.55
C ARG A 137 -4.04 -11.17 0.06
N GLU A 138 -3.40 -12.19 -0.51
CA GLU A 138 -3.02 -12.21 -1.93
C GLU A 138 -4.23 -12.06 -2.86
N ALA A 139 -5.37 -12.69 -2.54
CA ALA A 139 -6.60 -12.59 -3.33
C ALA A 139 -7.15 -11.16 -3.44
N PHE A 140 -6.93 -10.33 -2.41
CA PHE A 140 -7.29 -8.91 -2.45
C PHE A 140 -6.31 -8.13 -3.32
N TYR A 141 -5.01 -8.29 -3.08
CA TYR A 141 -3.99 -7.57 -3.86
C TYR A 141 -4.01 -7.94 -5.34
N ALA A 142 -4.36 -9.19 -5.69
CA ALA A 142 -4.47 -9.65 -7.07
C ALA A 142 -5.54 -8.91 -7.90
N GLN A 143 -6.46 -8.19 -7.25
CA GLN A 143 -7.41 -7.30 -7.92
C GLN A 143 -6.79 -5.98 -8.40
N ALA A 144 -5.50 -5.74 -8.13
CA ALA A 144 -4.78 -4.58 -8.61
C ALA A 144 -4.75 -4.52 -10.14
N HIS A 145 -4.60 -3.32 -10.68
CA HIS A 145 -4.49 -3.12 -12.13
C HIS A 145 -3.17 -3.64 -12.71
N VAL A 146 -2.12 -3.61 -11.89
CA VAL A 146 -0.75 -4.01 -12.25
C VAL A 146 -0.14 -4.76 -11.07
N THR A 147 0.58 -5.84 -11.37
CA THR A 147 1.42 -6.54 -10.39
C THR A 147 2.88 -6.35 -10.76
N VAL A 148 3.70 -5.97 -9.79
CA VAL A 148 5.16 -5.84 -9.93
C VAL A 148 5.83 -6.75 -8.93
N ASP A 149 6.52 -7.79 -9.43
CA ASP A 149 7.35 -8.65 -8.62
C ASP A 149 8.59 -7.88 -8.14
N THR A 150 8.84 -7.93 -6.84
CA THR A 150 9.94 -7.21 -6.19
C THR A 150 11.06 -8.12 -5.72
N ALA A 151 10.92 -9.44 -5.88
CA ALA A 151 11.89 -10.42 -5.44
C ALA A 151 13.28 -10.16 -6.05
N GLY A 152 14.31 -10.13 -5.22
CA GLY A 152 15.70 -9.90 -5.65
C GLY A 152 16.00 -8.52 -6.23
N LEU A 153 15.05 -7.57 -6.21
CA LEU A 153 15.21 -6.26 -6.84
C LEU A 153 15.55 -5.17 -5.83
N GLY A 154 16.43 -4.25 -6.25
CA GLY A 154 16.65 -2.97 -5.60
C GLY A 154 15.50 -1.98 -5.87
N ILE A 155 15.40 -0.96 -5.01
CA ILE A 155 14.32 0.04 -5.06
C ILE A 155 14.22 0.72 -6.43
N ASP A 156 15.35 1.10 -7.03
CA ASP A 156 15.40 1.74 -8.36
C ASP A 156 14.84 0.84 -9.46
N GLN A 157 15.13 -0.46 -9.38
CA GLN A 157 14.64 -1.46 -10.35
C GLN A 157 13.13 -1.67 -10.20
N VAL A 158 12.62 -1.75 -8.95
CA VAL A 158 11.18 -1.82 -8.68
C VAL A 158 10.46 -0.61 -9.26
N VAL A 159 10.95 0.59 -8.99
CA VAL A 159 10.35 1.84 -9.50
C VAL A 159 10.42 1.91 -11.02
N ALA A 160 11.51 1.45 -11.64
CA ALA A 160 11.60 1.36 -13.11
C ALA A 160 10.53 0.42 -13.69
N ARG A 161 10.30 -0.75 -13.06
CA ARG A 161 9.23 -1.68 -13.47
C ARG A 161 7.84 -1.07 -13.30
N ILE A 162 7.58 -0.36 -12.19
CA ILE A 162 6.31 0.36 -12.00
C ILE A 162 6.09 1.34 -13.15
N LEU A 163 7.09 2.16 -13.46
CA LEU A 163 6.99 3.17 -14.53
C LEU A 163 6.74 2.53 -15.90
N ALA A 164 7.40 1.41 -16.23
CA ALA A 164 7.18 0.67 -17.46
C ALA A 164 5.72 0.17 -17.55
N ALA A 165 5.25 -0.52 -16.52
CA ALA A 165 3.90 -1.06 -16.47
C ALA A 165 2.80 0.03 -16.54
N LEU A 166 3.03 1.20 -15.91
CA LEU A 166 2.12 2.34 -16.02
C LEU A 166 2.05 2.91 -17.45
N ARG A 167 3.17 2.94 -18.18
CA ARG A 167 3.22 3.37 -19.60
C ARG A 167 2.49 2.39 -20.50
N GLU A 168 2.75 1.10 -20.35
CA GLU A 168 2.07 0.04 -21.14
C GLU A 168 0.56 0.09 -20.93
N ARG A 169 0.10 0.22 -19.67
CA ARG A 169 -1.32 0.35 -19.37
C ARG A 169 -1.93 1.60 -19.95
N HIS A 170 -1.21 2.71 -19.97
CA HIS A 170 -1.69 3.95 -20.58
C HIS A 170 -1.81 3.79 -22.09
N ALA A 171 -0.83 3.21 -22.76
CA ALA A 171 -0.87 2.94 -24.18
C ALA A 171 -2.01 2.01 -24.61
N ALA A 172 -2.35 1.02 -23.75
CA ALA A 172 -3.46 0.09 -24.01
C ALA A 172 -4.87 0.70 -23.84
N ARG A 173 -4.98 1.94 -23.33
CA ARG A 173 -6.26 2.63 -23.09
C ARG A 173 -6.54 3.76 -24.10
N VAL A 174 -5.57 4.08 -24.93
CA VAL A 174 -5.64 5.07 -26.01
C VAL A 174 -5.89 4.36 -27.34
#